data_77fcebd58227801560b12b127e2815c1
#
_entry.id   77fcebd58227801560b12b127e2815c1
#
_cell.length_a   1.000
_cell.length_b   1.000
_cell.length_c   1.000
_cell.angle_alpha   90.00
_cell.angle_beta   90.00
_cell.angle_gamma   90.00
#
_symmetry.space_group_name_H-M   'P 1'
#
loop_
_entity.id
_entity.type
_entity.pdbx_description
1 polymer ?
#
loop_
_entity_poly.entity_id
_entity_poly.type
_entity_poly.pdbx_seq_one_letter_code
_entity_poly.pdbx_strand_id
1 'polypeptide(L)'
;MTVPADAGLPALVLSVPTGDDIDRIAEICQEADIQEWTLIPRGYQRSDAQVFVERIVADGWSEGGELTWAVREVGDDDASPTLVGMLSITLSGPEGARTGEIGYWLTAAARGRGTMTRAVAVLIDTAFDPDGPLGLSALRWRCDIHDSGRGPVPNWASWKVAWSLGFQREGRVRRFLLTDGRLHDGWIGTLLPEDPREPQAPWDGPIDAGGVVPLVAHNGVGEREGDDPEALVRRFHRIYGLPVQTDGASLERESLNMRMSLIAEEFAELVGAVYGQAARTEVESGYRHAVAADDGARDTVEAADALADLIYVIYGMALETGIDLAAVLAEVQRSNMSKLGADGKPVYREDGKVLKGPGYFAPDVAEVLRHRRLC
;
A
#
# COMPACT_ATOMS: atom_id res chain seq x y z
N MET A 1 11.42 4.65 -27.04
CA MET A 1 11.23 5.75 -26.04
C MET A 1 12.49 5.90 -25.22
N THR A 2 12.83 7.10 -24.79
CA THR A 2 14.03 7.36 -23.97
C THR A 2 13.64 8.08 -22.70
N VAL A 3 14.33 7.74 -21.59
CA VAL A 3 14.21 8.41 -20.30
C VAL A 3 15.55 9.03 -20.00
N PRO A 4 15.66 10.35 -19.82
CA PRO A 4 16.95 11.00 -19.53
C PRO A 4 17.56 10.51 -18.21
N ALA A 5 18.88 10.62 -18.08
CA ALA A 5 19.56 10.40 -16.81
C ALA A 5 19.06 11.42 -15.76
N ASP A 6 18.94 11.00 -14.51
CA ASP A 6 18.49 11.87 -13.42
C ASP A 6 19.17 11.50 -12.09
N ALA A 7 19.62 12.51 -11.33
CA ALA A 7 20.14 12.38 -9.97
C ALA A 7 21.10 11.18 -9.72
N GLY A 8 22.00 10.90 -10.68
CA GLY A 8 22.95 9.77 -10.60
C GLY A 8 22.35 8.43 -11.06
N LEU A 9 21.14 8.44 -11.62
CA LEU A 9 20.53 7.27 -12.25
C LEU A 9 20.82 7.28 -13.76
N PRO A 10 21.11 6.11 -14.38
CA PRO A 10 21.41 6.03 -15.80
C PRO A 10 20.20 6.43 -16.66
N ALA A 11 20.46 6.92 -17.87
CA ALA A 11 19.41 7.07 -18.87
C ALA A 11 18.82 5.69 -19.22
N LEU A 12 17.54 5.67 -19.62
CA LEU A 12 16.89 4.44 -20.04
C LEU A 12 16.48 4.50 -21.53
N VAL A 13 16.55 3.36 -22.18
CA VAL A 13 16.00 3.15 -23.52
C VAL A 13 14.96 2.04 -23.47
N LEU A 14 13.75 2.35 -23.93
CA LEU A 14 12.70 1.38 -24.15
C LEU A 14 12.62 1.07 -25.64
N SER A 15 12.94 -0.15 -26.03
CA SER A 15 12.97 -0.60 -27.42
C SER A 15 12.31 -1.98 -27.54
N VAL A 16 11.80 -2.31 -28.72
CA VAL A 16 11.29 -3.66 -28.99
C VAL A 16 12.44 -4.67 -28.78
N PRO A 17 12.22 -5.78 -28.05
CA PRO A 17 13.21 -6.85 -27.93
C PRO A 17 13.58 -7.43 -29.28
N THR A 18 14.83 -7.82 -29.47
CA THR A 18 15.36 -8.39 -30.71
C THR A 18 16.03 -9.74 -30.46
N GLY A 19 16.45 -10.42 -31.52
CA GLY A 19 17.19 -11.69 -31.40
C GLY A 19 18.46 -11.61 -30.57
N ASP A 20 19.09 -10.43 -30.48
CA ASP A 20 20.29 -10.20 -29.69
C ASP A 20 20.01 -10.23 -28.16
N ASP A 21 18.73 -10.13 -27.75
CA ASP A 21 18.30 -10.14 -26.36
C ASP A 21 18.03 -11.54 -25.81
N ILE A 22 17.90 -12.54 -26.67
CA ILE A 22 17.44 -13.88 -26.32
C ILE A 22 18.25 -14.49 -25.17
N ASP A 23 19.57 -14.43 -25.26
CA ASP A 23 20.47 -15.01 -24.24
C ASP A 23 20.31 -14.27 -22.90
N ARG A 24 20.22 -12.95 -22.95
CA ARG A 24 20.06 -12.13 -21.74
C ARG A 24 18.69 -12.31 -21.10
N ILE A 25 17.62 -12.42 -21.88
CA ILE A 25 16.28 -12.73 -21.38
C ILE A 25 16.28 -14.11 -20.71
N ALA A 26 16.85 -15.12 -21.35
CA ALA A 26 16.94 -16.47 -20.80
C ALA A 26 17.69 -16.50 -19.46
N GLU A 27 18.79 -15.75 -19.32
CA GLU A 27 19.55 -15.60 -18.09
C GLU A 27 18.73 -14.96 -16.99
N ILE A 28 18.12 -13.80 -17.23
CA ILE A 28 17.34 -13.07 -16.23
C ILE A 28 16.12 -13.87 -15.76
N CYS A 29 15.44 -14.56 -16.66
CA CYS A 29 14.26 -15.38 -16.34
C CYS A 29 14.59 -16.63 -15.49
N GLN A 30 15.87 -16.89 -15.16
CA GLN A 30 16.28 -17.88 -14.13
C GLN A 30 16.20 -17.30 -12.71
N GLU A 31 16.10 -16.00 -12.53
CA GLU A 31 16.01 -15.39 -11.20
C GLU A 31 14.75 -15.92 -10.47
N ALA A 32 14.93 -16.42 -9.23
CA ALA A 32 13.88 -17.10 -8.47
C ALA A 32 12.65 -16.22 -8.24
N ASP A 33 12.85 -14.95 -7.92
CA ASP A 33 11.77 -13.99 -7.66
C ASP A 33 11.04 -13.58 -8.97
N ILE A 34 11.70 -13.58 -10.13
CA ILE A 34 10.99 -13.39 -11.40
C ILE A 34 10.06 -14.58 -11.65
N GLN A 35 10.54 -15.80 -11.45
CA GLN A 35 9.72 -17.00 -11.59
C GLN A 35 8.62 -17.12 -10.53
N GLU A 36 8.84 -16.54 -9.34
CA GLU A 36 7.84 -16.54 -8.26
C GLU A 36 6.68 -15.57 -8.53
N TRP A 37 6.99 -14.37 -9.05
CA TRP A 37 6.05 -13.26 -9.11
C TRP A 37 5.54 -12.92 -10.51
N THR A 38 5.89 -13.71 -11.51
CA THR A 38 5.47 -13.51 -12.90
C THR A 38 4.91 -14.79 -13.51
N LEU A 39 4.32 -14.68 -14.69
CA LEU A 39 3.83 -15.83 -15.47
C LEU A 39 4.94 -16.57 -16.21
N ILE A 40 6.21 -16.23 -15.97
CA ILE A 40 7.36 -16.89 -16.62
C ILE A 40 7.46 -18.33 -16.10
N PRO A 41 7.47 -19.34 -16.99
CA PRO A 41 7.55 -20.75 -16.59
C PRO A 41 8.80 -21.05 -15.76
N ARG A 42 8.66 -21.93 -14.77
CA ARG A 42 9.83 -22.47 -14.05
C ARG A 42 10.72 -23.28 -14.99
N GLY A 43 12.03 -23.11 -14.84
CA GLY A 43 12.99 -23.76 -15.69
C GLY A 43 13.05 -23.18 -17.10
N TYR A 44 12.75 -21.92 -17.26
CA TYR A 44 12.78 -21.15 -18.51
C TYR A 44 14.07 -21.41 -19.29
N GLN A 45 13.96 -21.73 -20.55
CA GLN A 45 15.09 -22.09 -21.40
C GLN A 45 15.33 -21.02 -22.46
N ARG A 46 16.53 -21.06 -23.09
CA ARG A 46 16.84 -20.19 -24.22
C ARG A 46 15.82 -20.31 -25.36
N SER A 47 15.29 -21.53 -25.60
CA SER A 47 14.22 -21.76 -26.57
C SER A 47 12.93 -21.02 -26.25
N ASP A 48 12.61 -20.86 -24.96
CA ASP A 48 11.42 -20.13 -24.53
C ASP A 48 11.61 -18.63 -24.79
N ALA A 49 12.80 -18.09 -24.50
CA ALA A 49 13.16 -16.72 -24.82
C ALA A 49 13.13 -16.45 -26.34
N GLN A 50 13.56 -17.42 -27.15
CA GLN A 50 13.48 -17.33 -28.59
C GLN A 50 12.02 -17.27 -29.08
N VAL A 51 11.16 -18.16 -28.59
CA VAL A 51 9.73 -18.14 -28.92
C VAL A 51 9.08 -16.82 -28.46
N PHE A 52 9.46 -16.34 -27.26
CA PHE A 52 8.97 -15.07 -26.75
C PHE A 52 9.32 -13.90 -27.69
N VAL A 53 10.58 -13.75 -28.08
CA VAL A 53 11.03 -12.63 -28.91
C VAL A 53 10.52 -12.77 -30.35
N GLU A 54 10.70 -13.95 -30.98
CA GLU A 54 10.44 -14.15 -32.43
C GLU A 54 8.96 -14.32 -32.75
N ARG A 55 8.12 -14.72 -31.77
CA ARG A 55 6.69 -14.93 -32.00
C ARG A 55 5.84 -14.03 -31.15
N ILE A 56 5.89 -14.15 -29.79
CA ILE A 56 4.95 -13.46 -28.90
C ILE A 56 5.10 -11.95 -29.04
N VAL A 57 6.33 -11.43 -28.99
CA VAL A 57 6.59 -10.00 -29.17
C VAL A 57 6.25 -9.56 -30.60
N ALA A 58 6.68 -10.32 -31.65
CA ALA A 58 6.43 -9.97 -33.03
C ALA A 58 4.93 -9.95 -33.35
N ASP A 59 4.19 -10.98 -32.93
CA ASP A 59 2.74 -11.09 -33.14
C ASP A 59 2.01 -9.97 -32.37
N GLY A 60 2.42 -9.70 -31.11
CA GLY A 60 1.84 -8.63 -30.32
C GLY A 60 1.92 -7.25 -30.97
N TRP A 61 3.06 -6.93 -31.57
CA TRP A 61 3.24 -5.68 -32.29
C TRP A 61 2.51 -5.64 -33.64
N SER A 62 2.43 -6.77 -34.35
CA SER A 62 1.77 -6.82 -35.67
C SER A 62 0.25 -6.86 -35.58
N GLU A 63 -0.30 -7.50 -34.57
CA GLU A 63 -1.74 -7.71 -34.38
C GLU A 63 -2.37 -6.70 -33.39
N GLY A 64 -1.56 -5.95 -32.65
CA GLY A 64 -2.02 -4.96 -31.67
C GLY A 64 -2.55 -5.57 -30.38
N GLY A 65 -2.01 -6.71 -29.96
CA GLY A 65 -2.37 -7.41 -28.73
C GLY A 65 -1.55 -6.96 -27.52
N GLU A 66 -0.42 -7.60 -27.28
CA GLU A 66 0.52 -7.24 -26.21
C GLU A 66 1.76 -6.55 -26.80
N LEU A 67 1.92 -5.27 -26.47
CA LEU A 67 3.09 -4.49 -26.87
C LEU A 67 4.16 -4.58 -25.81
N THR A 68 5.34 -5.10 -26.16
CA THR A 68 6.44 -5.33 -25.22
C THR A 68 7.66 -4.49 -25.53
N TRP A 69 8.28 -3.93 -24.52
CA TRP A 69 9.55 -3.19 -24.57
C TRP A 69 10.57 -3.80 -23.62
N ALA A 70 11.79 -3.95 -24.12
CA ALA A 70 12.97 -4.16 -23.30
C ALA A 70 13.34 -2.84 -22.59
N VAL A 71 13.51 -2.88 -21.29
CA VAL A 71 14.04 -1.78 -20.47
C VAL A 71 15.56 -1.91 -20.43
N ARG A 72 16.27 -0.90 -20.92
CA ARG A 72 17.73 -0.90 -21.01
C ARG A 72 18.32 0.28 -20.28
N GLU A 73 19.39 0.05 -19.52
CA GLU A 73 20.21 1.11 -18.92
C GLU A 73 21.35 1.49 -19.85
N VAL A 74 21.57 2.79 -20.04
CA VAL A 74 22.70 3.33 -20.81
C VAL A 74 23.88 3.49 -19.88
N GLY A 75 24.98 2.81 -20.15
CA GLY A 75 26.24 2.92 -19.38
C GLY A 75 26.98 4.25 -19.65
N ASP A 76 27.94 4.58 -18.78
CA ASP A 76 28.71 5.83 -18.84
C ASP A 76 29.68 5.91 -20.05
N ASP A 77 30.01 4.80 -20.68
CA ASP A 77 31.10 4.68 -21.66
C ASP A 77 30.64 4.52 -23.14
N ASP A 78 29.50 5.06 -23.57
CA ASP A 78 28.95 4.87 -24.92
C ASP A 78 28.77 3.37 -25.30
N ALA A 79 28.76 2.48 -24.32
CA ALA A 79 28.48 1.07 -24.50
C ALA A 79 27.03 0.86 -24.91
N SER A 80 26.78 -0.22 -25.65
CA SER A 80 25.40 -0.59 -26.03
C SER A 80 24.50 -0.70 -24.79
N PRO A 81 23.29 -0.12 -24.80
CA PRO A 81 22.37 -0.15 -23.66
C PRO A 81 22.09 -1.58 -23.18
N THR A 82 22.29 -1.84 -21.89
CA THR A 82 22.15 -3.17 -21.29
C THR A 82 20.71 -3.46 -20.91
N LEU A 83 20.16 -4.58 -21.36
CA LEU A 83 18.83 -5.06 -21.00
C LEU A 83 18.81 -5.42 -19.50
N VAL A 84 17.91 -4.78 -18.73
CA VAL A 84 17.71 -4.99 -17.29
C VAL A 84 16.29 -5.40 -16.91
N GLY A 85 15.34 -5.38 -17.87
CA GLY A 85 13.96 -5.77 -17.61
C GLY A 85 13.07 -5.70 -18.83
N MET A 86 11.80 -6.00 -18.60
CA MET A 86 10.72 -5.90 -19.61
C MET A 86 9.56 -5.09 -19.05
N LEU A 87 8.85 -4.44 -19.95
CA LEU A 87 7.62 -3.70 -19.71
C LEU A 87 6.67 -3.98 -20.87
N SER A 88 5.40 -4.31 -20.57
CA SER A 88 4.40 -4.56 -21.60
C SER A 88 3.07 -3.86 -21.28
N ILE A 89 2.29 -3.66 -22.34
CA ILE A 89 0.86 -3.33 -22.26
C ILE A 89 0.08 -4.35 -23.08
N THR A 90 -0.85 -5.05 -22.43
CA THR A 90 -1.85 -5.86 -23.12
C THR A 90 -3.08 -5.02 -23.41
N LEU A 91 -3.42 -4.85 -24.68
CA LEU A 91 -4.51 -4.00 -25.14
C LEU A 91 -5.84 -4.76 -25.14
N SER A 92 -6.92 -4.08 -24.75
CA SER A 92 -8.27 -4.63 -24.71
C SER A 92 -9.31 -3.57 -25.06
N GLY A 93 -10.44 -4.00 -25.60
CA GLY A 93 -11.56 -3.14 -25.97
C GLY A 93 -11.50 -2.58 -27.39
N PRO A 94 -12.61 -2.01 -27.87
CA PRO A 94 -12.72 -1.43 -29.19
C PRO A 94 -11.98 -0.09 -29.31
N GLU A 95 -11.74 0.35 -30.53
CA GLU A 95 -11.25 1.71 -30.80
C GLU A 95 -12.16 2.78 -30.16
N GLY A 96 -11.56 3.79 -29.51
CA GLY A 96 -12.27 4.84 -28.76
C GLY A 96 -12.67 4.48 -27.33
N ALA A 97 -12.55 3.18 -26.93
CA ALA A 97 -12.72 2.73 -25.54
C ALA A 97 -11.65 1.68 -25.18
N ARG A 98 -10.46 1.83 -25.76
CA ARG A 98 -9.34 0.90 -25.56
C ARG A 98 -8.76 1.08 -24.15
N THR A 99 -8.48 -0.03 -23.49
CA THR A 99 -7.79 -0.06 -22.18
C THR A 99 -6.51 -0.87 -22.31
N GLY A 100 -5.56 -0.64 -21.42
CA GLY A 100 -4.31 -1.41 -21.37
C GLY A 100 -4.10 -2.02 -19.99
N GLU A 101 -3.49 -3.20 -19.93
CA GLU A 101 -2.99 -3.78 -18.69
C GLU A 101 -1.47 -3.81 -18.75
N ILE A 102 -0.81 -3.19 -17.75
CA ILE A 102 0.65 -3.16 -17.70
C ILE A 102 1.21 -4.38 -16.98
N GLY A 103 2.28 -4.93 -17.53
CA GLY A 103 3.10 -5.98 -16.94
C GLY A 103 4.57 -5.61 -16.99
N TYR A 104 5.34 -5.95 -15.93
CA TYR A 104 6.77 -5.63 -15.91
C TYR A 104 7.57 -6.51 -14.94
N TRP A 105 8.85 -6.62 -15.22
CA TRP A 105 9.84 -7.20 -14.34
C TRP A 105 11.22 -6.57 -14.54
N LEU A 106 12.06 -6.63 -13.52
CA LEU A 106 13.46 -6.20 -13.53
C LEU A 106 14.36 -7.27 -12.95
N THR A 107 15.58 -7.39 -13.49
CA THR A 107 16.66 -8.13 -12.83
C THR A 107 16.93 -7.56 -11.43
N ALA A 108 17.31 -8.41 -10.48
CA ALA A 108 17.56 -8.02 -9.09
C ALA A 108 18.55 -6.84 -8.97
N ALA A 109 19.58 -6.82 -9.81
CA ALA A 109 20.60 -5.76 -9.82
C ALA A 109 20.07 -4.36 -10.21
N ALA A 110 18.93 -4.27 -10.91
CA ALA A 110 18.34 -3.00 -11.36
C ALA A 110 17.21 -2.51 -10.44
N ARG A 111 16.83 -3.27 -9.39
CA ARG A 111 15.74 -2.92 -8.47
C ARG A 111 16.15 -1.88 -7.43
N GLY A 112 15.15 -1.28 -6.77
CA GLY A 112 15.35 -0.34 -5.66
C GLY A 112 15.88 1.04 -6.05
N ARG A 113 16.10 1.30 -7.36
CA ARG A 113 16.66 2.56 -7.88
C ARG A 113 15.67 3.41 -8.67
N GLY A 114 14.39 3.05 -8.69
CA GLY A 114 13.37 3.76 -9.48
C GLY A 114 13.39 3.47 -10.98
N THR A 115 14.21 2.54 -11.48
CA THR A 115 14.33 2.20 -12.90
C THR A 115 12.97 1.87 -13.52
N MET A 116 12.18 0.95 -12.92
CA MET A 116 10.87 0.59 -13.46
C MET A 116 9.86 1.72 -13.34
N THR A 117 9.85 2.47 -12.23
CA THR A 117 8.95 3.63 -12.07
C THR A 117 9.16 4.66 -13.17
N ARG A 118 10.41 4.97 -13.53
CA ARG A 118 10.76 5.89 -14.61
C ARG A 118 10.37 5.33 -15.99
N ALA A 119 10.55 4.04 -16.22
CA ALA A 119 10.16 3.38 -17.47
C ALA A 119 8.65 3.39 -17.67
N VAL A 120 7.89 3.03 -16.61
CA VAL A 120 6.42 3.01 -16.65
C VAL A 120 5.85 4.42 -16.78
N ALA A 121 6.46 5.45 -16.19
CA ALA A 121 6.02 6.84 -16.32
C ALA A 121 5.98 7.28 -17.81
N VAL A 122 7.05 7.03 -18.57
CA VAL A 122 7.09 7.36 -20.00
C VAL A 122 6.10 6.54 -20.81
N LEU A 123 5.87 5.28 -20.42
CA LEU A 123 4.87 4.44 -21.06
C LEU A 123 3.44 4.98 -20.79
N ILE A 124 3.14 5.44 -19.57
CA ILE A 124 1.86 6.07 -19.24
C ILE A 124 1.60 7.29 -20.10
N ASP A 125 2.58 8.19 -20.24
CA ASP A 125 2.46 9.38 -21.07
C ASP A 125 2.17 9.01 -22.53
N THR A 126 2.86 8.00 -23.07
CA THR A 126 2.61 7.47 -24.42
C THR A 126 1.24 6.82 -24.55
N ALA A 127 0.79 6.11 -23.52
CA ALA A 127 -0.47 5.39 -23.52
C ALA A 127 -1.69 6.32 -23.47
N PHE A 128 -1.59 7.43 -22.77
CA PHE A 128 -2.68 8.40 -22.63
C PHE A 128 -2.59 9.60 -23.58
N ASP A 129 -1.55 9.68 -24.41
CA ASP A 129 -1.49 10.70 -25.44
C ASP A 129 -2.68 10.56 -26.41
N PRO A 130 -3.63 11.53 -26.45
CA PRO A 130 -4.81 11.42 -27.29
C PRO A 130 -4.49 11.47 -28.80
N ASP A 131 -3.36 12.06 -29.15
CA ASP A 131 -2.86 12.15 -30.53
C ASP A 131 -1.85 11.03 -30.84
N GLY A 132 -1.55 10.20 -29.83
CA GLY A 132 -0.61 9.09 -29.90
C GLY A 132 -1.21 7.81 -30.48
N PRO A 133 -0.39 6.79 -30.72
CA PRO A 133 -0.83 5.54 -31.32
C PRO A 133 -1.70 4.67 -30.42
N LEU A 134 -1.74 4.92 -29.11
CA LEU A 134 -2.46 4.09 -28.15
C LEU A 134 -3.80 4.71 -27.73
N GLY A 135 -3.84 5.96 -27.31
CA GLY A 135 -5.04 6.72 -26.94
C GLY A 135 -5.94 5.98 -25.94
N LEU A 136 -5.34 5.43 -24.87
CA LEU A 136 -6.06 4.57 -23.92
C LEU A 136 -7.00 5.37 -23.01
N SER A 137 -8.15 4.79 -22.70
CA SER A 137 -9.12 5.33 -21.77
C SER A 137 -8.80 4.98 -20.31
N ALA A 138 -8.03 3.91 -20.07
CA ALA A 138 -7.57 3.51 -18.74
C ALA A 138 -6.37 2.57 -18.84
N LEU A 139 -5.50 2.62 -17.85
CA LEU A 139 -4.49 1.60 -17.58
C LEU A 139 -4.88 0.79 -16.36
N ARG A 140 -4.70 -0.52 -16.44
CA ARG A 140 -4.90 -1.46 -15.34
C ARG A 140 -3.57 -2.03 -14.89
N TRP A 141 -3.50 -2.31 -13.63
CA TRP A 141 -2.41 -3.02 -13.00
C TRP A 141 -2.98 -4.13 -12.12
N ARG A 142 -2.30 -5.25 -12.06
CA ARG A 142 -2.62 -6.35 -11.14
C ARG A 142 -1.35 -6.99 -10.60
N CYS A 143 -1.44 -7.59 -9.42
CA CYS A 143 -0.37 -8.41 -8.88
C CYS A 143 -0.92 -9.59 -8.07
N ASP A 144 -0.08 -10.61 -7.96
CA ASP A 144 -0.34 -11.81 -7.19
C ASP A 144 -0.29 -11.56 -5.68
N ILE A 145 -1.08 -12.36 -4.95
CA ILE A 145 -1.04 -12.47 -3.49
C ILE A 145 -0.78 -13.93 -3.17
N HIS A 146 0.43 -14.24 -2.69
CA HIS A 146 0.82 -15.57 -2.30
C HIS A 146 0.40 -15.89 -0.87
N ASP A 147 0.09 -17.14 -0.58
CA ASP A 147 -0.08 -17.63 0.79
C ASP A 147 1.27 -18.13 1.32
N SER A 148 1.85 -17.38 2.24
CA SER A 148 3.15 -17.74 2.86
C SER A 148 3.03 -18.77 3.98
N GLY A 149 1.81 -19.27 4.29
CA GLY A 149 1.56 -20.06 5.50
C GLY A 149 1.57 -19.25 6.80
N ARG A 150 1.89 -17.96 6.72
CA ARG A 150 1.78 -16.96 7.81
C ARG A 150 0.81 -15.84 7.45
N GLY A 151 0.06 -16.03 6.36
CA GLY A 151 -0.89 -15.09 5.81
C GLY A 151 -0.56 -14.64 4.38
N PRO A 152 -1.46 -13.87 3.77
CA PRO A 152 -1.33 -13.41 2.39
C PRO A 152 -0.17 -12.39 2.26
N VAL A 153 0.71 -12.63 1.30
CA VAL A 153 1.83 -11.74 0.95
C VAL A 153 1.63 -11.24 -0.48
N PRO A 154 1.26 -9.98 -0.67
CA PRO A 154 1.15 -9.38 -2.00
C PRO A 154 2.54 -9.07 -2.59
N ASN A 155 2.62 -8.92 -3.90
CA ASN A 155 3.82 -8.40 -4.56
C ASN A 155 3.98 -6.89 -4.29
N TRP A 156 4.51 -6.56 -3.12
CA TRP A 156 4.72 -5.19 -2.68
C TRP A 156 5.66 -4.38 -3.59
N ALA A 157 6.64 -5.05 -4.21
CA ALA A 157 7.56 -4.39 -5.13
C ALA A 157 6.82 -3.90 -6.39
N SER A 158 5.91 -4.72 -6.91
CA SER A 158 5.05 -4.33 -8.03
C SER A 158 4.07 -3.22 -7.65
N TRP A 159 3.41 -3.33 -6.48
CA TRP A 159 2.51 -2.29 -5.99
C TRP A 159 3.23 -0.95 -5.80
N LYS A 160 4.47 -0.94 -5.29
CA LYS A 160 5.24 0.29 -5.09
C LYS A 160 5.46 1.09 -6.38
N VAL A 161 5.68 0.41 -7.50
CA VAL A 161 5.79 1.06 -8.81
C VAL A 161 4.45 1.69 -9.21
N ALA A 162 3.36 0.92 -9.18
CA ALA A 162 2.03 1.40 -9.54
C ALA A 162 1.57 2.54 -8.62
N TRP A 163 1.70 2.36 -7.31
CA TRP A 163 1.38 3.37 -6.30
C TRP A 163 2.13 4.69 -6.51
N SER A 164 3.44 4.62 -6.82
CA SER A 164 4.27 5.81 -7.05
C SER A 164 3.83 6.63 -8.26
N LEU A 165 3.08 6.04 -9.17
CA LEU A 165 2.62 6.63 -10.44
C LEU A 165 1.11 6.97 -10.42
N GLY A 166 0.48 6.92 -9.25
CA GLY A 166 -0.90 7.36 -9.08
C GLY A 166 -1.96 6.29 -9.32
N PHE A 167 -1.59 5.02 -9.54
CA PHE A 167 -2.59 3.97 -9.64
C PHE A 167 -3.39 3.87 -8.34
N GLN A 168 -4.71 3.84 -8.49
CA GLN A 168 -5.64 3.60 -7.39
C GLN A 168 -5.90 2.10 -7.27
N ARG A 169 -5.69 1.53 -6.07
CA ARG A 169 -5.96 0.12 -5.81
C ARG A 169 -7.45 -0.09 -5.55
N GLU A 170 -8.13 -0.75 -6.48
CA GLU A 170 -9.58 -1.01 -6.44
C GLU A 170 -9.98 -2.09 -5.44
N GLY A 171 -9.09 -3.07 -5.19
CA GLY A 171 -9.34 -4.12 -4.22
C GLY A 171 -8.60 -5.43 -4.45
N ARG A 172 -9.00 -6.45 -3.64
CA ARG A 172 -8.54 -7.84 -3.74
C ARG A 172 -9.60 -8.68 -4.45
N VAL A 173 -9.19 -9.40 -5.47
CA VAL A 173 -10.03 -10.35 -6.21
C VAL A 173 -9.57 -11.78 -5.88
N ARG A 174 -10.50 -12.61 -5.41
CA ARG A 174 -10.20 -14.01 -5.05
C ARG A 174 -10.04 -14.88 -6.30
N ARG A 175 -9.04 -15.77 -6.29
CA ARG A 175 -8.75 -16.71 -7.39
C ARG A 175 -8.66 -16.01 -8.76
N PHE A 176 -7.95 -14.91 -8.79
CA PHE A 176 -7.90 -13.99 -9.90
C PHE A 176 -6.78 -14.31 -10.91
N LEU A 177 -5.63 -14.71 -10.41
CA LEU A 177 -4.44 -14.94 -11.21
C LEU A 177 -4.09 -16.43 -11.22
N LEU A 178 -3.70 -16.94 -12.39
CA LEU A 178 -3.24 -18.31 -12.55
C LEU A 178 -1.71 -18.29 -12.64
N THR A 179 -1.05 -18.68 -11.55
CA THR A 179 0.41 -18.79 -11.45
C THR A 179 0.78 -20.20 -11.01
N ASP A 180 1.75 -20.85 -11.62
CA ASP A 180 2.17 -22.23 -11.35
C ASP A 180 1.02 -23.27 -11.37
N GLY A 181 0.05 -23.08 -12.25
CA GLY A 181 -1.12 -23.97 -12.37
C GLY A 181 -2.11 -23.87 -11.20
N ARG A 182 -1.97 -22.86 -10.34
CA ARG A 182 -2.88 -22.57 -9.21
C ARG A 182 -3.49 -21.18 -9.35
N LEU A 183 -4.75 -21.08 -8.90
CA LEU A 183 -5.42 -19.80 -8.82
C LEU A 183 -5.08 -19.12 -7.50
N HIS A 184 -4.48 -17.95 -7.62
CA HIS A 184 -4.12 -17.06 -6.53
C HIS A 184 -5.09 -15.90 -6.43
N ASP A 185 -5.23 -15.34 -5.25
CA ASP A 185 -5.85 -14.03 -5.09
C ASP A 185 -4.93 -12.96 -5.66
N GLY A 186 -5.48 -11.84 -6.07
CA GLY A 186 -4.68 -10.75 -6.60
C GLY A 186 -5.25 -9.40 -6.23
N TRP A 187 -4.41 -8.37 -6.27
CA TRP A 187 -4.86 -6.99 -6.28
C TRP A 187 -5.07 -6.51 -7.71
N ILE A 188 -6.03 -5.60 -7.88
CA ILE A 188 -6.25 -4.84 -9.10
C ILE A 188 -6.19 -3.35 -8.79
N GLY A 189 -5.61 -2.57 -9.69
CA GLY A 189 -5.58 -1.11 -9.63
C GLY A 189 -5.77 -0.51 -11.00
N THR A 190 -6.21 0.74 -11.04
CA THR A 190 -6.54 1.49 -12.25
C THR A 190 -5.87 2.86 -12.22
N LEU A 191 -5.49 3.38 -13.37
CA LEU A 191 -5.07 4.75 -13.61
C LEU A 191 -5.82 5.29 -14.82
N LEU A 192 -6.40 6.50 -14.67
CA LEU A 192 -7.12 7.19 -15.73
C LEU A 192 -6.27 8.33 -16.34
N PRO A 193 -6.59 8.81 -17.54
CA PRO A 193 -5.88 9.94 -18.16
C PRO A 193 -5.85 11.21 -17.29
N GLU A 194 -6.92 11.47 -16.55
CA GLU A 194 -7.11 12.63 -15.67
C GLU A 194 -6.50 12.48 -14.28
N ASP A 195 -6.13 11.27 -13.87
CA ASP A 195 -5.57 11.02 -12.54
C ASP A 195 -4.18 11.67 -12.36
N PRO A 196 -3.85 12.18 -11.18
CA PRO A 196 -2.50 12.66 -10.86
C PRO A 196 -1.46 11.54 -10.98
N ARG A 197 -0.27 11.88 -11.47
CA ARG A 197 0.87 10.95 -11.63
C ARG A 197 1.73 10.86 -10.37
N GLU A 198 1.09 10.89 -9.22
CA GLU A 198 1.71 10.83 -7.90
C GLU A 198 0.85 10.00 -6.95
N PRO A 199 1.40 9.49 -5.83
CA PRO A 199 0.65 8.66 -4.89
C PRO A 199 -0.61 9.37 -4.39
N GLN A 200 -1.77 8.72 -4.56
CA GLN A 200 -3.07 9.25 -4.12
C GLN A 200 -3.43 8.81 -2.70
N ALA A 201 -2.71 7.84 -2.15
CA ALA A 201 -2.87 7.35 -0.78
C ALA A 201 -1.50 7.12 -0.12
N PRO A 202 -1.39 7.14 1.21
CA PRO A 202 -0.16 6.81 1.90
C PRO A 202 0.33 5.40 1.56
N TRP A 203 1.67 5.20 1.61
CA TRP A 203 2.25 3.88 1.43
C TRP A 203 1.83 2.93 2.57
N ASP A 204 1.16 1.84 2.22
CA ASP A 204 0.63 0.83 3.14
C ASP A 204 1.45 -0.47 3.17
N GLY A 205 2.53 -0.53 2.39
CA GLY A 205 3.42 -1.69 2.32
C GLY A 205 4.59 -1.67 3.32
N PRO A 206 5.49 -2.69 3.25
CA PRO A 206 6.69 -2.76 4.07
C PRO A 206 7.58 -1.51 3.90
N ILE A 207 8.16 -1.06 5.01
CA ILE A 207 9.17 0.02 4.99
C ILE A 207 10.54 -0.64 4.91
N ASP A 208 11.25 -0.41 3.80
CA ASP A 208 12.64 -0.85 3.68
C ASP A 208 13.49 -0.17 4.78
N ALA A 209 14.34 -0.94 5.45
CA ALA A 209 15.18 -0.49 6.58
C ALA A 209 16.26 0.53 6.19
N GLY A 210 15.97 1.49 5.33
CA GLY A 210 16.92 2.49 4.83
C GLY A 210 16.34 3.70 4.11
N GLY A 211 15.03 3.76 3.89
CA GLY A 211 14.41 4.83 3.11
C GLY A 211 13.64 5.84 3.94
N VAL A 212 14.12 7.07 4.03
CA VAL A 212 13.31 8.21 4.46
C VAL A 212 12.28 8.48 3.37
N VAL A 213 11.01 8.20 3.63
CA VAL A 213 9.91 8.62 2.74
C VAL A 213 9.71 10.11 2.93
N PRO A 214 9.79 10.96 1.89
CA PRO A 214 9.42 12.36 2.02
C PRO A 214 7.96 12.48 2.43
N LEU A 215 7.70 13.18 3.51
CA LEU A 215 6.35 13.63 3.89
C LEU A 215 5.87 14.63 2.84
N VAL A 216 5.06 14.20 1.89
CA VAL A 216 4.30 15.11 1.04
C VAL A 216 3.11 15.59 1.86
N ALA A 217 3.10 16.88 2.18
CA ALA A 217 1.97 17.51 2.83
C ALA A 217 0.80 17.56 1.83
N HIS A 218 -0.24 16.79 2.04
CA HIS A 218 -1.46 16.87 1.25
C HIS A 218 -2.44 17.85 1.90
N ASN A 219 -2.64 18.98 1.21
CA ASN A 219 -3.85 19.79 1.33
C ASN A 219 -4.83 19.29 0.25
N GLY A 220 -5.75 18.44 0.62
CA GLY A 220 -6.76 17.94 -0.31
C GLY A 220 -7.86 17.18 0.43
N VAL A 221 -9.08 17.62 0.22
CA VAL A 221 -10.32 17.08 0.82
C VAL A 221 -10.61 15.70 0.24
N GLY A 222 -10.76 14.69 1.11
CA GLY A 222 -11.68 13.57 0.93
C GLY A 222 -11.20 12.34 0.18
N GLU A 223 -10.31 11.53 0.80
CA GLU A 223 -10.30 10.09 0.52
C GLU A 223 -10.22 9.31 1.83
N ARG A 224 -11.03 8.25 1.93
CA ARG A 224 -11.08 7.37 3.08
C ARG A 224 -9.76 6.63 3.18
N GLU A 225 -8.93 6.97 4.14
CA GLU A 225 -7.83 6.10 4.60
C GLU A 225 -8.45 4.74 4.93
N GLY A 226 -7.88 3.68 4.33
CA GLY A 226 -8.44 2.35 4.24
C GLY A 226 -9.21 1.86 5.47
N ASP A 227 -10.28 1.15 5.22
CA ASP A 227 -11.31 0.68 6.16
C ASP A 227 -10.81 -0.28 7.27
N ASP A 228 -9.49 -0.43 7.48
CA ASP A 228 -8.91 -1.27 8.52
C ASP A 228 -8.46 -0.44 9.74
N PRO A 229 -9.22 -0.49 10.85
CA PRO A 229 -8.90 0.22 12.08
C PRO A 229 -7.54 -0.14 12.67
N GLU A 230 -7.07 -1.38 12.54
CA GLU A 230 -5.76 -1.80 13.02
C GLU A 230 -4.63 -1.11 12.23
N ALA A 231 -4.77 -1.00 10.91
CA ALA A 231 -3.79 -0.31 10.07
C ALA A 231 -3.61 1.15 10.47
N LEU A 232 -4.69 1.87 10.79
CA LEU A 232 -4.65 3.24 11.30
C LEU A 232 -3.87 3.34 12.60
N VAL A 233 -4.17 2.48 13.57
CA VAL A 233 -3.49 2.46 14.88
C VAL A 233 -2.03 2.03 14.73
N ARG A 234 -1.73 1.04 13.90
CA ARG A 234 -0.36 0.59 13.62
C ARG A 234 0.49 1.69 13.00
N ARG A 235 -0.10 2.50 12.11
CA ARG A 235 0.56 3.68 11.54
C ARG A 235 0.88 4.71 12.62
N PHE A 236 -0.07 5.01 13.51
CA PHE A 236 0.16 5.91 14.64
C PHE A 236 1.31 5.40 15.53
N HIS A 237 1.31 4.11 15.90
CA HIS A 237 2.39 3.51 16.68
C HIS A 237 3.77 3.68 16.04
N ARG A 238 3.87 3.46 14.72
CA ARG A 238 5.14 3.62 13.97
C ARG A 238 5.64 5.07 13.99
N ILE A 239 4.78 6.02 13.67
CA ILE A 239 5.16 7.44 13.56
C ILE A 239 5.54 8.00 14.93
N TYR A 240 4.83 7.57 15.96
CA TYR A 240 5.07 8.00 17.34
C TYR A 240 5.99 7.06 18.11
N GLY A 241 6.74 6.17 17.47
CA GLY A 241 7.71 5.28 18.13
C GLY A 241 7.14 4.46 19.27
N LEU A 242 5.82 4.15 19.22
CA LEU A 242 5.15 3.37 20.26
C LEU A 242 5.39 1.87 20.04
N PRO A 243 5.46 1.06 21.09
CA PRO A 243 5.76 -0.37 20.97
C PRO A 243 4.75 -1.11 20.10
N VAL A 244 5.27 -1.99 19.21
CA VAL A 244 4.52 -3.01 18.50
C VAL A 244 5.20 -4.34 18.80
N GLN A 245 4.51 -5.25 19.46
CA GLN A 245 5.04 -6.56 19.83
C GLN A 245 5.01 -7.51 18.64
N THR A 246 6.12 -8.20 18.38
CA THR A 246 6.28 -9.17 17.28
C THR A 246 6.62 -10.59 17.75
N ASP A 247 7.01 -10.76 19.02
CA ASP A 247 7.55 -12.02 19.56
C ASP A 247 6.50 -12.89 20.27
N GLY A 248 5.22 -12.62 20.01
CA GLY A 248 4.09 -13.33 20.59
C GLY A 248 3.28 -12.46 21.57
N ALA A 249 2.05 -12.91 21.87
CA ALA A 249 1.14 -12.21 22.75
C ALA A 249 1.60 -12.32 24.21
N SER A 250 1.61 -11.19 24.95
CA SER A 250 1.95 -11.16 26.38
C SER A 250 1.41 -9.90 27.04
N LEU A 251 0.88 -10.03 28.24
CA LEU A 251 0.51 -8.91 29.11
C LEU A 251 1.66 -8.42 30.01
N GLU A 252 2.79 -9.10 30.02
CA GLU A 252 3.98 -8.72 30.78
C GLU A 252 4.72 -7.54 30.13
N ARG A 253 4.17 -6.33 30.26
CA ARG A 253 4.66 -5.11 29.61
C ARG A 253 4.62 -3.91 30.55
N GLU A 254 5.67 -3.10 30.57
CA GLU A 254 5.72 -1.85 31.32
C GLU A 254 4.59 -0.89 30.93
N SER A 255 4.17 -0.91 29.66
CA SER A 255 3.09 -0.06 29.16
C SER A 255 1.68 -0.57 29.46
N LEU A 256 1.50 -1.74 30.08
CA LEU A 256 0.18 -2.34 30.30
C LEU A 256 -0.77 -1.39 31.08
N ASN A 257 -0.32 -0.88 32.21
CA ASN A 257 -1.13 0.00 33.04
C ASN A 257 -1.54 1.29 32.32
N MET A 258 -0.63 1.87 31.53
CA MET A 258 -0.95 3.04 30.69
C MET A 258 -1.98 2.70 29.62
N ARG A 259 -1.88 1.53 28.96
CA ARG A 259 -2.86 1.10 27.94
C ARG A 259 -4.23 0.86 28.55
N MET A 260 -4.30 0.17 29.68
CA MET A 260 -5.55 -0.03 30.40
C MET A 260 -6.17 1.28 30.86
N SER A 261 -5.37 2.26 31.33
CA SER A 261 -5.90 3.57 31.70
C SER A 261 -6.49 4.34 30.54
N LEU A 262 -5.92 4.24 29.33
CA LEU A 262 -6.49 4.86 28.13
C LEU A 262 -7.83 4.22 27.74
N ILE A 263 -7.94 2.90 27.77
CA ILE A 263 -9.21 2.20 27.49
C ILE A 263 -10.29 2.63 28.49
N ALA A 264 -9.94 2.70 29.77
CA ALA A 264 -10.87 3.11 30.81
C ALA A 264 -11.27 4.60 30.69
N GLU A 265 -10.35 5.50 30.30
CA GLU A 265 -10.61 6.92 30.00
C GLU A 265 -11.66 7.07 28.91
N GLU A 266 -11.44 6.41 27.74
CA GLU A 266 -12.36 6.48 26.58
C GLU A 266 -13.72 5.84 26.89
N PHE A 267 -13.74 4.72 27.64
CA PHE A 267 -14.98 4.11 28.08
C PHE A 267 -15.77 5.02 29.03
N ALA A 268 -15.09 5.68 29.99
CA ALA A 268 -15.73 6.63 30.88
C ALA A 268 -16.29 7.85 30.12
N GLU A 269 -15.59 8.33 29.06
CA GLU A 269 -16.10 9.39 28.19
C GLU A 269 -17.36 8.96 27.43
N LEU A 270 -17.38 7.74 26.90
CA LEU A 270 -18.57 7.18 26.25
C LEU A 270 -19.76 7.10 27.22
N VAL A 271 -19.53 6.59 28.43
CA VAL A 271 -20.55 6.54 29.50
C VAL A 271 -21.05 7.94 29.88
N GLY A 272 -20.13 8.91 29.94
CA GLY A 272 -20.47 10.30 30.18
C GLY A 272 -21.30 10.95 29.09
N ALA A 273 -21.03 10.61 27.84
CA ALA A 273 -21.81 11.08 26.68
C ALA A 273 -23.24 10.52 26.67
N VAL A 274 -23.43 9.29 27.14
CA VAL A 274 -24.73 8.60 27.13
C VAL A 274 -25.56 8.89 28.40
N TYR A 275 -24.92 8.87 29.59
CA TYR A 275 -25.59 8.90 30.87
C TYR A 275 -25.27 10.14 31.72
N GLY A 276 -24.37 11.00 31.24
CA GLY A 276 -23.99 12.25 31.93
C GLY A 276 -22.76 12.14 32.82
N GLN A 277 -22.30 13.31 33.27
CA GLN A 277 -21.00 13.46 33.97
C GLN A 277 -20.91 12.68 35.28
N ALA A 278 -21.99 12.51 36.01
CA ALA A 278 -21.97 11.71 37.25
C ALA A 278 -21.64 10.24 36.98
N ALA A 279 -22.23 9.67 35.91
CA ALA A 279 -21.94 8.30 35.49
C ALA A 279 -20.48 8.12 35.05
N ARG A 280 -19.93 9.11 34.33
CA ARG A 280 -18.49 9.14 33.98
C ARG A 280 -17.63 9.02 35.25
N THR A 281 -17.91 9.84 36.27
CA THR A 281 -17.14 9.86 37.51
C THR A 281 -17.17 8.52 38.24
N GLU A 282 -18.31 7.81 38.21
CA GLU A 282 -18.43 6.48 38.80
C GLU A 282 -17.54 5.45 38.10
N VAL A 283 -17.49 5.47 36.76
CA VAL A 283 -16.61 4.57 35.97
C VAL A 283 -15.13 4.85 36.28
N GLU A 284 -14.74 6.13 36.30
CA GLU A 284 -13.36 6.55 36.64
C GLU A 284 -12.97 6.13 38.05
N SER A 285 -13.90 6.20 39.00
CA SER A 285 -13.70 5.76 40.39
C SER A 285 -13.59 4.24 40.46
N GLY A 286 -14.47 3.51 39.76
CA GLY A 286 -14.44 2.05 39.69
C GLY A 286 -13.14 1.52 39.13
N TYR A 287 -12.63 2.14 38.06
CA TYR A 287 -11.34 1.77 37.50
C TYR A 287 -10.18 1.96 38.47
N ARG A 288 -10.15 3.09 39.24
CA ARG A 288 -9.12 3.30 40.28
C ARG A 288 -9.16 2.23 41.37
N HIS A 289 -10.34 1.81 41.78
CA HIS A 289 -10.50 0.72 42.74
C HIS A 289 -10.04 -0.61 42.21
N ALA A 290 -10.34 -0.91 40.90
CA ALA A 290 -9.88 -2.13 40.27
C ALA A 290 -8.35 -2.19 40.16
N VAL A 291 -7.69 -1.08 39.79
CA VAL A 291 -6.21 -1.01 39.78
C VAL A 291 -5.62 -1.21 41.17
N ALA A 292 -6.25 -0.66 42.20
CA ALA A 292 -5.80 -0.83 43.61
C ALA A 292 -5.98 -2.28 44.11
N ALA A 293 -6.86 -3.05 43.49
CA ALA A 293 -7.13 -4.46 43.80
C ALA A 293 -6.33 -5.44 42.94
N ASP A 294 -5.37 -4.96 42.12
CA ASP A 294 -4.54 -5.80 41.26
C ASP A 294 -3.78 -6.85 42.06
N ASP A 295 -4.04 -8.12 41.77
CA ASP A 295 -3.38 -9.26 42.43
C ASP A 295 -2.13 -9.76 41.67
N GLY A 296 -1.79 -9.10 40.57
CA GLY A 296 -0.66 -9.46 39.72
C GLY A 296 -0.92 -10.62 38.78
N ALA A 297 -2.10 -11.25 38.77
CA ALA A 297 -2.43 -12.30 37.83
C ALA A 297 -2.61 -11.72 36.38
N ARG A 298 -2.16 -12.47 35.41
CA ARG A 298 -2.25 -12.06 34.00
C ARG A 298 -2.68 -13.23 33.14
N ASP A 299 -3.86 -13.13 32.53
CA ASP A 299 -4.36 -14.10 31.56
C ASP A 299 -4.38 -13.46 30.17
N THR A 300 -3.40 -13.83 29.34
CA THR A 300 -3.26 -13.30 27.99
C THR A 300 -4.36 -13.78 27.04
N VAL A 301 -4.89 -14.99 27.27
CA VAL A 301 -5.94 -15.57 26.40
C VAL A 301 -7.26 -14.86 26.68
N GLU A 302 -7.64 -14.75 27.95
CA GLU A 302 -8.86 -14.04 28.37
C GLU A 302 -8.82 -12.55 27.96
N ALA A 303 -7.66 -11.90 28.10
CA ALA A 303 -7.52 -10.53 27.66
C ALA A 303 -7.63 -10.35 26.13
N ALA A 304 -7.16 -11.31 25.34
CA ALA A 304 -7.30 -11.25 23.90
C ALA A 304 -8.75 -11.43 23.46
N ASP A 305 -9.49 -12.33 24.08
CA ASP A 305 -10.92 -12.54 23.88
C ASP A 305 -11.71 -11.28 24.23
N ALA A 306 -11.49 -10.73 25.42
CA ALA A 306 -12.14 -9.50 25.87
C ALA A 306 -11.86 -8.29 24.97
N LEU A 307 -10.65 -8.14 24.43
CA LEU A 307 -10.32 -7.08 23.48
C LEU A 307 -11.08 -7.24 22.15
N ALA A 308 -11.24 -8.48 21.67
CA ALA A 308 -12.01 -8.76 20.45
C ALA A 308 -13.50 -8.47 20.67
N ASP A 309 -14.06 -8.89 21.81
CA ASP A 309 -15.47 -8.64 22.16
C ASP A 309 -15.75 -7.15 22.33
N LEU A 310 -14.84 -6.39 22.95
CA LEU A 310 -14.99 -4.92 23.06
C LEU A 310 -15.09 -4.26 21.67
N ILE A 311 -14.23 -4.64 20.73
CA ILE A 311 -14.30 -4.12 19.37
C ILE A 311 -15.62 -4.49 18.70
N TYR A 312 -16.06 -5.75 18.87
CA TYR A 312 -17.28 -6.25 18.27
C TYR A 312 -18.53 -5.50 18.76
N VAL A 313 -18.67 -5.30 20.06
CA VAL A 313 -19.83 -4.59 20.62
C VAL A 313 -19.79 -3.08 20.36
N ILE A 314 -18.59 -2.47 20.25
CA ILE A 314 -18.44 -1.07 19.84
C ILE A 314 -18.95 -0.87 18.40
N TYR A 315 -18.57 -1.76 17.47
CA TYR A 315 -19.12 -1.71 16.12
C TYR A 315 -20.63 -1.97 16.09
N GLY A 316 -21.13 -2.90 16.90
CA GLY A 316 -22.57 -3.15 17.07
C GLY A 316 -23.32 -1.89 17.48
N MET A 317 -22.85 -1.18 18.50
CA MET A 317 -23.43 0.08 18.95
C MET A 317 -23.41 1.16 17.85
N ALA A 318 -22.32 1.26 17.10
CA ALA A 318 -22.21 2.22 15.99
C ALA A 318 -23.24 1.93 14.90
N LEU A 319 -23.44 0.65 14.54
CA LEU A 319 -24.44 0.24 13.56
C LEU A 319 -25.88 0.55 14.03
N GLU A 320 -26.22 0.24 15.29
CA GLU A 320 -27.53 0.49 15.86
C GLU A 320 -27.86 1.99 15.97
N THR A 321 -26.83 2.81 16.19
CA THR A 321 -26.99 4.27 16.33
C THR A 321 -26.81 5.02 15.01
N GLY A 322 -26.47 4.33 13.91
CA GLY A 322 -26.23 4.93 12.59
C GLY A 322 -24.96 5.75 12.49
N ILE A 323 -23.99 5.52 13.38
CA ILE A 323 -22.69 6.17 13.37
C ILE A 323 -21.78 5.45 12.36
N ASP A 324 -21.26 6.18 11.37
CA ASP A 324 -20.18 5.67 10.50
C ASP A 324 -18.86 5.68 11.27
N LEU A 325 -18.60 4.61 12.02
CA LEU A 325 -17.43 4.52 12.86
C LEU A 325 -16.13 4.53 12.05
N ALA A 326 -16.13 4.01 10.82
CA ALA A 326 -14.97 4.05 9.94
C ALA A 326 -14.60 5.50 9.56
N ALA A 327 -15.57 6.29 9.13
CA ALA A 327 -15.36 7.71 8.83
C ALA A 327 -14.94 8.53 10.07
N VAL A 328 -15.51 8.23 11.24
CA VAL A 328 -15.12 8.87 12.51
C VAL A 328 -13.69 8.49 12.90
N LEU A 329 -13.30 7.21 12.75
CA LEU A 329 -11.93 6.76 13.00
C LEU A 329 -10.91 7.41 12.08
N ALA A 330 -11.23 7.58 10.80
CA ALA A 330 -10.36 8.28 9.85
C ALA A 330 -10.14 9.75 10.27
N GLU A 331 -11.18 10.44 10.72
CA GLU A 331 -11.09 11.82 11.22
C GLU A 331 -10.29 11.90 12.53
N VAL A 332 -10.49 10.97 13.45
CA VAL A 332 -9.70 10.85 14.69
C VAL A 332 -8.24 10.58 14.36
N GLN A 333 -7.95 9.72 13.39
CA GLN A 333 -6.59 9.45 12.92
C GLN A 333 -5.96 10.73 12.36
N ARG A 334 -6.67 11.48 11.50
CA ARG A 334 -6.20 12.75 10.95
C ARG A 334 -5.81 13.74 12.06
N SER A 335 -6.66 13.88 13.07
CA SER A 335 -6.38 14.68 14.27
C SER A 335 -5.17 14.16 15.05
N ASN A 336 -5.09 12.85 15.27
CA ASN A 336 -3.97 12.22 15.96
C ASN A 336 -2.64 12.46 15.25
N MET A 337 -2.62 12.39 13.92
CA MET A 337 -1.44 12.67 13.11
C MET A 337 -0.97 14.13 13.19
N SER A 338 -1.85 15.07 13.53
CA SER A 338 -1.51 16.48 13.73
C SER A 338 -0.83 16.81 15.06
N LYS A 339 -0.63 15.82 15.95
CA LYS A 339 0.02 16.02 17.26
C LYS A 339 1.54 16.18 17.21
N LEU A 340 2.16 16.13 16.02
CA LEU A 340 3.61 16.26 15.87
C LEU A 340 4.10 17.66 16.29
N GLY A 341 5.33 17.73 16.82
CA GLY A 341 6.01 18.97 17.14
C GLY A 341 6.33 19.80 15.89
N ALA A 342 6.81 21.03 16.07
CA ALA A 342 7.18 21.91 14.97
C ALA A 342 8.32 21.38 14.07
N ASP A 343 9.11 20.47 14.59
CA ASP A 343 10.19 19.75 13.90
C ASP A 343 9.74 18.44 13.24
N GLY A 344 8.44 18.17 13.22
CA GLY A 344 7.85 16.94 12.69
C GLY A 344 8.06 15.71 13.57
N LYS A 345 8.55 15.87 14.81
CA LYS A 345 8.79 14.76 15.74
C LYS A 345 7.74 14.72 16.84
N PRO A 346 7.47 13.53 17.39
CA PRO A 346 6.60 13.39 18.55
C PRO A 346 7.16 14.10 19.78
N VAL A 347 6.27 14.69 20.57
CA VAL A 347 6.60 15.23 21.90
C VAL A 347 5.87 14.40 22.95
N TYR A 348 6.60 13.95 23.97
CA TYR A 348 6.06 13.07 25.02
C TYR A 348 6.04 13.77 26.37
N ARG A 349 5.06 13.41 27.20
CA ARG A 349 5.06 13.66 28.63
C ARG A 349 5.93 12.61 29.33
N GLU A 350 6.33 12.84 30.59
CA GLU A 350 7.19 11.92 31.36
C GLU A 350 6.62 10.50 31.50
N ASP A 351 5.29 10.35 31.47
CA ASP A 351 4.60 9.06 31.51
C ASP A 351 4.43 8.39 30.14
N GLY A 352 5.04 8.95 29.07
CA GLY A 352 4.99 8.41 27.72
C GLY A 352 3.75 8.79 26.90
N LYS A 353 2.82 9.61 27.44
CA LYS A 353 1.66 10.12 26.69
C LYS A 353 2.11 11.14 25.63
N VAL A 354 1.67 10.97 24.38
CA VAL A 354 1.93 11.91 23.29
C VAL A 354 1.25 13.25 23.58
N LEU A 355 2.02 14.33 23.52
CA LEU A 355 1.54 15.70 23.68
C LEU A 355 1.06 16.30 22.35
N LYS A 356 0.20 17.32 22.45
CA LYS A 356 -0.30 18.08 21.32
C LYS A 356 0.77 19.08 20.85
N GLY A 357 1.27 18.94 19.63
CA GLY A 357 2.19 19.89 19.01
C GLY A 357 1.48 21.18 18.52
N PRO A 358 2.23 22.15 18.00
CA PRO A 358 1.68 23.44 17.57
C PRO A 358 0.74 23.36 16.37
N GLY A 359 0.82 22.30 15.58
CA GLY A 359 -0.07 22.04 14.44
C GLY A 359 -1.32 21.21 14.78
N TYR A 360 -1.52 20.90 16.09
CA TYR A 360 -2.65 20.09 16.51
C TYR A 360 -4.00 20.77 16.23
N PHE A 361 -4.92 20.01 15.69
CA PHE A 361 -6.33 20.34 15.59
C PHE A 361 -7.20 19.20 16.14
N ALA A 362 -8.32 19.54 16.78
CA ALA A 362 -9.28 18.55 17.27
C ALA A 362 -10.04 17.89 16.10
N PRO A 363 -10.47 16.62 16.24
CA PRO A 363 -11.27 15.97 15.21
C PRO A 363 -12.63 16.67 15.06
N ASP A 364 -13.08 16.91 13.84
CA ASP A 364 -14.41 17.46 13.56
C ASP A 364 -15.41 16.34 13.30
N VAL A 365 -15.71 15.59 14.37
CA VAL A 365 -16.70 14.51 14.33
C VAL A 365 -18.10 15.02 13.93
N ALA A 366 -18.43 16.26 14.32
CA ALA A 366 -19.73 16.86 13.98
C ALA A 366 -19.90 17.03 12.48
N GLU A 367 -18.83 17.39 11.75
CA GLU A 367 -18.83 17.48 10.29
C GLU A 367 -19.02 16.11 9.64
N VAL A 368 -18.29 15.09 10.12
CA VAL A 368 -18.42 13.71 9.63
C VAL A 368 -19.86 13.21 9.76
N LEU A 369 -20.53 13.46 10.89
CA LEU A 369 -21.91 13.05 11.13
C LEU A 369 -22.95 13.81 10.28
N ARG A 370 -22.65 15.04 9.85
CA ARG A 370 -23.51 15.85 9.00
C ARG A 370 -23.55 15.38 7.55
N HIS A 371 -22.41 14.99 7.00
CA HIS A 371 -22.28 14.61 5.58
C HIS A 371 -23.07 13.37 5.17
N ARG A 372 -23.48 12.50 6.11
CA ARG A 372 -24.27 11.30 5.81
C ARG A 372 -25.80 11.48 5.82
N ARG A 373 -26.31 12.66 6.06
CA ARG A 373 -27.78 12.92 5.96
C ARG A 373 -28.31 13.07 4.53
N LEU A 374 -27.45 12.91 3.50
CA LEU A 374 -27.76 13.17 2.10
C LEU A 374 -27.58 11.95 1.17
N CYS A 375 -27.46 10.72 1.68
CA CYS A 375 -27.43 9.49 0.86
C CYS A 375 -28.59 8.59 1.22
#